data_849ada0228c529497af56312660440f6
#
_entry.id   849ada0228c529497af56312660440f6
#
_cell.length_a   1.000
_cell.length_b   1.000
_cell.length_c   1.000
_cell.angle_alpha   90.00
_cell.angle_beta   90.00
_cell.angle_gamma   90.00
#
_symmetry.space_group_name_H-M   'P 1'
#
loop_
_entity.id
_entity.type
_entity.pdbx_description
1 polymer ?
#
loop_
_entity_poly.entity_id
_entity_poly.type
_entity_poly.pdbx_seq_one_letter_code
_entity_poly.pdbx_strand_id
1 'polypeptide(L)'
;MLSYPCPTVLELIDLRRRFGDTVALDGVSFEVPEGRIVGFVGRNGAGKTTAMRIALGVLQADEGTVRWRGAAVDTATRRRFGYMPEERGLYPKMRVVEQLVYLARLRGTPKEAARARAEELLTTLDVVGDPNARVESLSLGNQQRVQLAAALVHRPEPLVLDEPFSGLDPVGVDVLSAVLRRAATEQGAAVVFSSHQLDLVERLCDEVVLIDHGRVAAHGTIRELRASRARNLWRVEVRGANDGWWQVVPGAVAVESGDGVVMLELNDGVDPQRVLDVARSGGDVVGFGPVQPSLGELFREVVA
;
A
#
# COMPACT_ATOMS: atom_id res chain seq x y z
N MET A 1 6.71 -25.84 -2.15
CA MET A 1 7.04 -25.15 -0.89
C MET A 1 5.70 -24.84 -0.25
N LEU A 2 5.31 -25.55 0.81
CA LEU A 2 4.06 -25.32 1.54
C LEU A 2 4.22 -23.95 2.24
N SER A 3 3.51 -22.92 1.78
CA SER A 3 3.46 -21.66 2.51
C SER A 3 2.62 -21.90 3.77
N TYR A 4 3.28 -21.99 4.92
CA TYR A 4 2.57 -21.83 6.18
C TYR A 4 1.92 -20.44 6.17
N PRO A 5 0.65 -20.31 6.53
CA PRO A 5 0.04 -19.00 6.66
C PRO A 5 0.87 -18.18 7.66
N CYS A 6 1.32 -17.00 7.25
CA CYS A 6 2.03 -16.08 8.13
C CYS A 6 1.09 -15.78 9.32
N PRO A 7 1.53 -15.83 10.58
CA PRO A 7 0.64 -15.57 11.69
C PRO A 7 0.06 -14.16 11.57
N THR A 8 -1.25 -14.07 11.66
CA THR A 8 -1.97 -12.79 11.68
C THR A 8 -1.60 -12.03 12.95
N VAL A 9 -1.25 -10.78 12.81
CA VAL A 9 -0.72 -9.97 13.91
C VAL A 9 -1.62 -8.82 14.28
N LEU A 10 -2.15 -8.07 13.30
CA LEU A 10 -3.12 -6.99 13.52
C LEU A 10 -4.40 -7.31 12.75
N GLU A 11 -5.52 -7.36 13.46
CA GLU A 11 -6.84 -7.65 12.90
C GLU A 11 -7.79 -6.50 13.20
N LEU A 12 -8.47 -6.01 12.18
CA LEU A 12 -9.62 -5.14 12.29
C LEU A 12 -10.85 -6.00 11.96
N ILE A 13 -11.84 -6.04 12.84
CA ILE A 13 -12.97 -6.99 12.74
C ILE A 13 -14.29 -6.22 12.86
N ASP A 14 -15.07 -6.21 11.79
CA ASP A 14 -16.41 -5.61 11.66
C ASP A 14 -16.48 -4.17 12.22
N LEU A 15 -15.49 -3.34 11.89
CA LEU A 15 -15.43 -1.98 12.39
C LEU A 15 -16.53 -1.13 11.77
N ARG A 16 -17.39 -0.53 12.63
CA ARG A 16 -18.41 0.44 12.24
C ARG A 16 -18.19 1.76 12.91
N ARG A 17 -18.40 2.84 12.18
CA ARG A 17 -18.30 4.20 12.72
C ARG A 17 -19.16 5.18 11.95
N ARG A 18 -19.93 5.97 12.69
CA ARG A 18 -20.73 7.09 12.16
C ARG A 18 -20.30 8.42 12.76
N PHE A 19 -20.46 9.47 12.00
CA PHE A 19 -20.31 10.85 12.42
C PHE A 19 -21.59 11.60 12.02
N GLY A 20 -22.50 11.80 12.96
CA GLY A 20 -23.84 12.29 12.66
C GLY A 20 -24.53 11.36 11.66
N ASP A 21 -24.94 11.89 10.52
CA ASP A 21 -25.60 11.13 9.47
C ASP A 21 -24.64 10.41 8.51
N THR A 22 -23.32 10.70 8.60
CA THR A 22 -22.32 10.13 7.70
C THR A 22 -21.81 8.81 8.25
N VAL A 23 -21.93 7.73 7.48
CA VAL A 23 -21.30 6.43 7.77
C VAL A 23 -19.87 6.47 7.25
N ALA A 24 -18.89 6.47 8.15
CA ALA A 24 -17.48 6.46 7.80
C ALA A 24 -16.92 5.05 7.63
N LEU A 25 -17.41 4.09 8.44
CA LEU A 25 -17.08 2.67 8.32
C LEU A 25 -18.35 1.84 8.48
N ASP A 26 -18.50 0.81 7.65
CA ASP A 26 -19.65 -0.07 7.63
C ASP A 26 -19.21 -1.53 7.50
N GLY A 27 -18.68 -2.08 8.59
CA GLY A 27 -18.24 -3.48 8.67
C GLY A 27 -16.86 -3.75 8.09
N VAL A 28 -15.91 -2.81 8.26
CA VAL A 28 -14.54 -2.97 7.76
C VAL A 28 -13.83 -4.09 8.51
N SER A 29 -13.39 -5.10 7.76
CA SER A 29 -12.63 -6.23 8.29
C SER A 29 -11.45 -6.53 7.36
N PHE A 30 -10.25 -6.58 7.93
CA PHE A 30 -9.03 -7.06 7.26
C PHE A 30 -7.95 -7.37 8.30
N GLU A 31 -6.92 -8.04 7.84
CA GLU A 31 -5.78 -8.42 8.67
C GLU A 31 -4.45 -7.94 8.06
N VAL A 32 -3.46 -7.74 8.93
CA VAL A 32 -2.10 -7.38 8.56
C VAL A 32 -1.17 -8.46 9.13
N PRO A 33 -0.64 -9.36 8.27
CA PRO A 33 0.23 -10.44 8.72
C PRO A 33 1.59 -9.95 9.18
N GLU A 34 2.26 -10.71 10.04
CA GLU A 34 3.63 -10.45 10.47
C GLU A 34 4.60 -10.46 9.28
N GLY A 35 5.51 -9.50 9.25
CA GLY A 35 6.51 -9.40 8.20
C GLY A 35 5.98 -9.01 6.82
N ARG A 36 4.73 -8.56 6.74
CA ARG A 36 4.08 -8.15 5.49
C ARG A 36 3.82 -6.66 5.45
N ILE A 37 3.74 -6.14 4.23
CA ILE A 37 3.33 -4.78 3.94
C ILE A 37 1.97 -4.84 3.24
N VAL A 38 0.96 -4.26 3.90
CA VAL A 38 -0.42 -4.17 3.40
C VAL A 38 -0.73 -2.74 2.96
N GLY A 39 -1.12 -2.56 1.72
CA GLY A 39 -1.60 -1.29 1.19
C GLY A 39 -3.10 -1.12 1.46
N PHE A 40 -3.47 -0.06 2.17
CA PHE A 40 -4.87 0.27 2.43
C PHE A 40 -5.30 1.40 1.51
N VAL A 41 -5.98 1.06 0.43
CA VAL A 41 -6.21 1.92 -0.74
C VAL A 41 -7.68 2.27 -0.87
N GLY A 42 -7.96 3.52 -1.19
CA GLY A 42 -9.33 4.01 -1.39
C GLY A 42 -9.34 5.51 -1.71
N ARG A 43 -10.48 6.00 -2.22
CA ARG A 43 -10.69 7.44 -2.46
C ARG A 43 -10.57 8.25 -1.17
N ASN A 44 -10.40 9.56 -1.31
CA ASN A 44 -10.52 10.45 -0.16
C ASN A 44 -11.95 10.36 0.41
N GLY A 45 -12.04 10.24 1.73
CA GLY A 45 -13.33 10.03 2.42
C GLY A 45 -13.81 8.57 2.45
N ALA A 46 -13.09 7.60 1.88
CA ALA A 46 -13.49 6.19 1.90
C ALA A 46 -13.43 5.53 3.29
N GLY A 47 -12.86 6.19 4.30
CA GLY A 47 -12.77 5.67 5.68
C GLY A 47 -11.37 5.23 6.12
N LYS A 48 -10.32 5.37 5.28
CA LYS A 48 -8.95 4.93 5.60
C LYS A 48 -8.43 5.48 6.93
N THR A 49 -8.33 6.79 7.05
CA THR A 49 -7.85 7.46 8.27
C THR A 49 -8.72 7.12 9.50
N THR A 50 -10.04 6.96 9.31
CA THR A 50 -10.96 6.55 10.39
C THR A 50 -10.61 5.15 10.91
N ALA A 51 -10.43 4.18 10.03
CA ALA A 51 -10.06 2.81 10.40
C ALA A 51 -8.69 2.77 11.11
N MET A 52 -7.69 3.49 10.59
CA MET A 52 -6.37 3.59 11.20
C MET A 52 -6.41 4.24 12.59
N ARG A 53 -7.16 5.32 12.76
CA ARG A 53 -7.34 5.98 14.08
C ARG A 53 -8.05 5.08 15.08
N ILE A 54 -8.96 4.22 14.65
CA ILE A 54 -9.59 3.20 15.51
C ILE A 54 -8.57 2.11 15.90
N ALA A 55 -7.78 1.61 14.97
CA ALA A 55 -6.72 0.63 15.25
C ALA A 55 -5.75 1.15 16.31
N LEU A 56 -5.42 2.43 16.25
CA LEU A 56 -4.54 3.11 17.21
C LEU A 56 -5.23 3.53 18.53
N GLY A 57 -6.56 3.43 18.61
CA GLY A 57 -7.35 3.86 19.77
C GLY A 57 -7.41 5.38 19.97
N VAL A 58 -7.07 6.16 18.93
CA VAL A 58 -7.30 7.61 18.89
C VAL A 58 -8.78 7.92 18.70
N LEU A 59 -9.51 7.01 18.06
CA LEU A 59 -10.94 7.04 17.85
C LEU A 59 -11.55 5.72 18.33
N GLN A 60 -12.75 5.77 18.91
CA GLN A 60 -13.50 4.56 19.25
C GLN A 60 -14.38 4.14 18.07
N ALA A 61 -14.47 2.83 17.82
CA ALA A 61 -15.48 2.28 16.95
C ALA A 61 -16.84 2.29 17.64
N ASP A 62 -17.93 2.39 16.89
CA ASP A 62 -19.30 2.20 17.41
C ASP A 62 -19.56 0.70 17.61
N GLU A 63 -19.05 -0.14 16.68
CA GLU A 63 -19.09 -1.59 16.75
C GLU A 63 -17.79 -2.19 16.19
N GLY A 64 -17.56 -3.46 16.49
CA GLY A 64 -16.38 -4.19 16.04
C GLY A 64 -15.21 -4.11 17.04
N THR A 65 -14.09 -4.71 16.68
CA THR A 65 -12.94 -4.82 17.56
C THR A 65 -11.62 -4.81 16.77
N VAL A 66 -10.56 -4.39 17.45
CA VAL A 66 -9.18 -4.52 16.96
C VAL A 66 -8.46 -5.53 17.82
N ARG A 67 -7.79 -6.49 17.19
CA ARG A 67 -6.99 -7.50 17.87
C ARG A 67 -5.52 -7.41 17.47
N TRP A 68 -4.67 -7.79 18.39
CA TRP A 68 -3.24 -7.91 18.22
C TRP A 68 -2.81 -9.29 18.69
N ARG A 69 -2.28 -10.12 17.78
CA ARG A 69 -1.93 -11.53 18.07
C ARG A 69 -3.07 -12.29 18.77
N GLY A 70 -4.28 -12.12 18.24
CA GLY A 70 -5.50 -12.78 18.73
C GLY A 70 -6.12 -12.17 19.99
N ALA A 71 -5.45 -11.25 20.69
CA ALA A 71 -5.96 -10.57 21.88
C ALA A 71 -6.53 -9.18 21.55
N ALA A 72 -7.59 -8.76 22.23
CA ALA A 72 -8.12 -7.41 22.10
C ALA A 72 -7.05 -6.38 22.49
N VAL A 73 -6.94 -5.31 21.69
CA VAL A 73 -5.91 -4.28 21.87
C VAL A 73 -6.28 -3.34 23.02
N ASP A 74 -5.44 -3.33 24.05
CA ASP A 74 -5.52 -2.40 25.17
C ASP A 74 -4.54 -1.22 25.03
N THR A 75 -4.55 -0.32 26.01
CA THR A 75 -3.65 0.85 26.02
C THR A 75 -2.17 0.45 26.12
N ALA A 76 -1.85 -0.65 26.82
CA ALA A 76 -0.48 -1.12 26.96
C ALA A 76 0.05 -1.68 25.63
N THR A 77 -0.76 -2.47 24.94
CA THR A 77 -0.47 -3.00 23.60
C THR A 77 -0.26 -1.88 22.59
N ARG A 78 -1.11 -0.83 22.62
CA ARG A 78 -0.99 0.32 21.70
C ARG A 78 0.32 1.11 21.86
N ARG A 79 0.98 1.04 22.99
CA ARG A 79 2.33 1.64 23.17
C ARG A 79 3.39 1.00 22.28
N ARG A 80 3.16 -0.21 21.79
CA ARG A 80 4.05 -0.94 20.88
C ARG A 80 3.81 -0.59 19.41
N PHE A 81 2.73 0.15 19.10
CA PHE A 81 2.36 0.53 17.75
C PHE A 81 3.14 1.77 17.32
N GLY A 82 3.67 1.73 16.09
CA GLY A 82 4.19 2.90 15.42
C GLY A 82 3.09 3.58 14.63
N TYR A 83 3.04 4.90 14.71
CA TYR A 83 2.05 5.68 13.98
C TYR A 83 2.68 6.87 13.28
N MET A 84 2.34 7.03 12.03
CA MET A 84 2.60 8.22 11.26
C MET A 84 1.27 8.78 10.75
N PRO A 85 0.78 9.92 11.27
CA PRO A 85 -0.42 10.58 10.77
C PRO A 85 -0.16 11.26 9.42
N GLU A 86 -1.22 11.46 8.63
CA GLU A 86 -1.18 12.24 7.39
C GLU A 86 -0.75 13.69 7.65
N GLU A 87 -1.31 14.29 8.70
CA GLU A 87 -0.93 15.63 9.15
C GLU A 87 0.40 15.57 9.91
N ARG A 88 1.19 16.64 9.80
CA ARG A 88 2.47 16.71 10.49
C ARG A 88 2.30 16.79 11.99
N GLY A 89 2.59 15.70 12.70
CA GLY A 89 2.48 15.58 14.15
C GLY A 89 3.75 15.98 14.93
N LEU A 90 4.75 16.56 14.25
CA LEU A 90 6.02 16.93 14.87
C LEU A 90 5.92 18.31 15.54
N TYR A 91 6.65 18.51 16.65
CA TYR A 91 6.77 19.83 17.33
C TYR A 91 7.73 20.73 16.54
N PRO A 92 7.25 21.80 15.87
CA PRO A 92 8.06 22.55 14.91
C PRO A 92 9.32 23.19 15.54
N LYS A 93 9.23 23.64 16.79
CA LYS A 93 10.31 24.33 17.51
C LYS A 93 11.31 23.41 18.21
N MET A 94 11.01 22.10 18.30
CA MET A 94 11.96 21.14 18.85
C MET A 94 13.07 20.83 17.84
N ARG A 95 14.24 20.47 18.38
CA ARG A 95 15.34 19.94 17.55
C ARG A 95 15.03 18.51 17.14
N VAL A 96 15.41 18.13 15.93
CA VAL A 96 15.08 16.84 15.32
C VAL A 96 15.48 15.66 16.22
N VAL A 97 16.75 15.58 16.63
CA VAL A 97 17.22 14.48 17.50
C VAL A 97 16.55 14.50 18.86
N GLU A 98 16.40 15.69 19.46
CA GLU A 98 15.75 15.81 20.76
C GLU A 98 14.31 15.31 20.74
N GLN A 99 13.58 15.60 19.68
CA GLN A 99 12.21 15.12 19.51
C GLN A 99 12.13 13.61 19.35
N LEU A 100 12.99 13.01 18.51
CA LEU A 100 13.03 11.56 18.35
C LEU A 100 13.39 10.86 19.66
N VAL A 101 14.39 11.37 20.38
CA VAL A 101 14.75 10.86 21.71
C VAL A 101 13.60 10.99 22.70
N TYR A 102 12.90 12.13 22.70
CA TYR A 102 11.74 12.34 23.55
C TYR A 102 10.64 11.31 23.29
N LEU A 103 10.27 11.11 22.01
CA LEU A 103 9.25 10.14 21.61
C LEU A 103 9.62 8.70 21.95
N ALA A 104 10.89 8.30 21.73
CA ALA A 104 11.38 6.99 22.12
C ALA A 104 11.32 6.77 23.63
N ARG A 105 11.68 7.80 24.43
CA ARG A 105 11.63 7.73 25.89
C ARG A 105 10.21 7.64 26.45
N LEU A 106 9.23 8.26 25.80
CA LEU A 106 7.81 8.08 26.16
C LEU A 106 7.33 6.64 26.01
N ARG A 107 8.02 5.85 25.17
CA ARG A 107 7.78 4.41 24.97
C ARG A 107 8.67 3.52 25.82
N GLY A 108 9.45 4.11 26.75
CA GLY A 108 10.29 3.38 27.71
C GLY A 108 11.73 3.11 27.23
N THR A 109 12.16 3.62 26.08
CA THR A 109 13.54 3.44 25.59
C THR A 109 14.51 4.27 26.46
N PRO A 110 15.62 3.70 26.98
CA PRO A 110 16.66 4.45 27.68
C PRO A 110 17.26 5.56 26.80
N LYS A 111 17.70 6.67 27.44
CA LYS A 111 18.10 7.90 26.73
C LYS A 111 19.21 7.66 25.70
N GLU A 112 20.25 6.95 26.08
CA GLU A 112 21.42 6.66 25.23
C GLU A 112 21.03 5.77 24.03
N ALA A 113 20.23 4.74 24.28
CA ALA A 113 19.70 3.87 23.22
C ALA A 113 18.74 4.62 22.29
N ALA A 114 17.90 5.51 22.83
CA ALA A 114 17.02 6.36 22.06
C ALA A 114 17.79 7.32 21.16
N ARG A 115 18.91 7.89 21.65
CA ARG A 115 19.76 8.79 20.88
C ARG A 115 20.47 8.06 19.75
N ALA A 116 21.12 6.93 20.05
CA ALA A 116 21.78 6.13 19.03
C ALA A 116 20.80 5.69 17.93
N ARG A 117 19.59 5.27 18.31
CA ARG A 117 18.55 4.89 17.36
C ARG A 117 18.03 6.06 16.54
N ALA A 118 17.88 7.23 17.12
CA ALA A 118 17.48 8.43 16.42
C ALA A 118 18.52 8.81 15.35
N GLU A 119 19.80 8.83 15.69
CA GLU A 119 20.90 9.15 14.77
C GLU A 119 21.00 8.11 13.63
N GLU A 120 20.88 6.82 13.96
CA GLU A 120 20.81 5.73 12.96
C GLU A 120 19.66 5.93 11.96
N LEU A 121 18.45 6.24 12.46
CA LEU A 121 17.29 6.42 11.60
C LEU A 121 17.41 7.66 10.72
N LEU A 122 17.94 8.76 11.23
CA LEU A 122 18.15 9.97 10.43
C LEU A 122 19.12 9.71 9.27
N THR A 123 20.18 8.92 9.53
CA THR A 123 21.12 8.50 8.49
C THR A 123 20.46 7.55 7.49
N THR A 124 19.74 6.54 7.98
CA THR A 124 19.08 5.53 7.12
C THR A 124 18.01 6.13 6.23
N LEU A 125 17.29 7.12 6.74
CA LEU A 125 16.25 7.85 6.01
C LEU A 125 16.81 9.00 5.16
N ASP A 126 18.12 9.14 5.09
CA ASP A 126 18.79 10.20 4.32
C ASP A 126 18.22 11.60 4.64
N VAL A 127 18.07 11.89 5.95
CA VAL A 127 17.64 13.22 6.38
C VAL A 127 18.82 14.20 6.23
N VAL A 128 18.70 15.09 5.27
CA VAL A 128 19.77 16.07 4.96
C VAL A 128 19.67 17.26 5.91
N GLY A 129 20.81 17.65 6.47
CA GLY A 129 20.95 18.86 7.31
C GLY A 129 21.50 18.56 8.71
N ASP A 130 21.55 19.60 9.55
CA ASP A 130 22.01 19.47 10.93
C ASP A 130 20.95 18.71 11.77
N PRO A 131 21.30 17.57 12.38
CA PRO A 131 20.40 16.82 13.28
C PRO A 131 19.91 17.67 14.48
N ASN A 132 20.61 18.74 14.81
CA ASN A 132 20.22 19.69 15.86
C ASN A 132 19.40 20.87 15.32
N ALA A 133 19.12 20.93 14.03
CA ALA A 133 18.22 21.93 13.47
C ALA A 133 16.79 21.76 14.03
N ARG A 134 16.02 22.86 14.04
CA ARG A 134 14.58 22.78 14.38
C ARG A 134 13.81 22.10 13.26
N VAL A 135 12.78 21.35 13.61
CA VAL A 135 11.92 20.67 12.64
C VAL A 135 11.34 21.64 11.59
N GLU A 136 10.91 22.82 12.01
CA GLU A 136 10.34 23.86 11.12
C GLU A 136 11.32 24.38 10.06
N SER A 137 12.62 24.25 10.27
CA SER A 137 13.65 24.69 9.30
C SER A 137 13.95 23.65 8.22
N LEU A 138 13.41 22.44 8.32
CA LEU A 138 13.60 21.39 7.34
C LEU A 138 12.69 21.58 6.13
N SER A 139 13.13 21.09 4.96
CA SER A 139 12.26 20.92 3.79
C SER A 139 11.10 19.97 4.10
N LEU A 140 10.03 20.08 3.32
CA LEU A 140 8.84 19.23 3.52
C LEU A 140 9.17 17.74 3.45
N GLY A 141 10.00 17.31 2.50
CA GLY A 141 10.45 15.93 2.37
C GLY A 141 11.27 15.46 3.58
N ASN A 142 12.18 16.30 4.10
CA ASN A 142 12.92 15.97 5.32
C ASN A 142 12.01 15.89 6.55
N GLN A 143 11.01 16.76 6.68
CA GLN A 143 10.02 16.65 7.75
C GLN A 143 9.26 15.33 7.67
N GLN A 144 8.90 14.88 6.46
CA GLN A 144 8.24 13.59 6.23
C GLN A 144 9.13 12.41 6.66
N ARG A 145 10.42 12.45 6.29
CA ARG A 145 11.41 11.44 6.71
C ARG A 145 11.60 11.43 8.24
N VAL A 146 11.64 12.58 8.90
CA VAL A 146 11.71 12.70 10.36
C VAL A 146 10.42 12.16 11.02
N GLN A 147 9.27 12.39 10.41
CA GLN A 147 7.99 11.86 10.91
C GLN A 147 7.95 10.33 10.86
N LEU A 148 8.49 9.72 9.80
CA LEU A 148 8.67 8.27 9.75
C LEU A 148 9.69 7.80 10.80
N ALA A 149 10.82 8.51 10.96
CA ALA A 149 11.77 8.19 12.03
C ALA A 149 11.10 8.18 13.41
N ALA A 150 10.21 9.14 13.68
CA ALA A 150 9.43 9.21 14.91
C ALA A 150 8.50 7.99 15.11
N ALA A 151 7.90 7.50 14.03
CA ALA A 151 7.09 6.28 14.07
C ALA A 151 7.92 5.01 14.32
N LEU A 152 9.19 4.99 13.90
CA LEU A 152 10.09 3.83 13.95
C LEU A 152 11.04 3.78 15.16
N VAL A 153 11.25 4.92 15.85
CA VAL A 153 12.34 5.08 16.82
C VAL A 153 12.27 4.12 18.01
N HIS A 154 11.06 3.72 18.40
CA HIS A 154 10.83 2.79 19.52
C HIS A 154 10.71 1.32 19.10
N ARG A 155 11.07 0.98 17.84
CA ARG A 155 10.99 -0.36 17.25
C ARG A 155 9.59 -0.98 17.36
N PRO A 156 8.59 -0.36 16.69
CA PRO A 156 7.22 -0.85 16.74
C PRO A 156 7.08 -2.24 16.12
N GLU A 157 6.12 -3.02 16.63
CA GLU A 157 5.78 -4.31 16.04
C GLU A 157 4.74 -4.16 14.92
N PRO A 158 3.56 -3.48 15.11
CA PRO A 158 2.79 -2.99 13.98
C PRO A 158 3.13 -1.53 13.70
N LEU A 159 3.15 -1.22 12.42
CA LEU A 159 3.40 0.11 11.90
C LEU A 159 2.20 0.55 11.06
N VAL A 160 1.53 1.60 11.50
CA VAL A 160 0.34 2.17 10.85
C VAL A 160 0.70 3.55 10.31
N LEU A 161 0.65 3.72 9.00
CA LEU A 161 1.13 4.92 8.33
C LEU A 161 0.03 5.51 7.44
N ASP A 162 -0.33 6.76 7.68
CA ASP A 162 -1.35 7.46 6.90
C ASP A 162 -0.66 8.37 5.87
N GLU A 163 -0.78 8.02 4.57
CA GLU A 163 -0.17 8.69 3.42
C GLU A 163 1.35 8.98 3.57
N PRO A 164 2.19 7.99 3.92
CA PRO A 164 3.59 8.22 4.31
C PRO A 164 4.47 8.73 3.17
N PHE A 165 4.06 8.56 1.92
CA PHE A 165 4.83 8.94 0.72
C PHE A 165 4.44 10.32 0.17
N SER A 166 3.44 10.96 0.79
CA SER A 166 2.98 12.28 0.33
C SER A 166 4.08 13.33 0.40
N GLY A 167 4.29 14.06 -0.71
CA GLY A 167 5.27 15.15 -0.79
C GLY A 167 6.74 14.72 -0.87
N LEU A 168 7.01 13.44 -1.10
CA LEU A 168 8.36 12.94 -1.38
C LEU A 168 8.67 12.97 -2.88
N ASP A 169 9.93 13.21 -3.19
CA ASP A 169 10.49 12.99 -4.52
C ASP A 169 10.74 11.49 -4.78
N PRO A 170 11.02 11.06 -6.01
CA PRO A 170 11.24 9.65 -6.33
C PRO A 170 12.35 8.99 -5.48
N VAL A 171 13.43 9.71 -5.19
CA VAL A 171 14.53 9.20 -4.35
C VAL A 171 14.05 8.99 -2.91
N GLY A 172 13.27 9.94 -2.38
CA GLY A 172 12.65 9.81 -1.05
C GLY A 172 11.68 8.63 -0.96
N VAL A 173 10.91 8.39 -2.02
CA VAL A 173 10.03 7.22 -2.11
C VAL A 173 10.83 5.92 -2.05
N ASP A 174 11.94 5.82 -2.77
CA ASP A 174 12.76 4.60 -2.78
C ASP A 174 13.43 4.35 -1.42
N VAL A 175 13.97 5.38 -0.78
CA VAL A 175 14.55 5.31 0.57
C VAL A 175 13.50 4.85 1.59
N LEU A 176 12.33 5.48 1.57
CA LEU A 176 11.24 5.14 2.49
C LEU A 176 10.77 3.71 2.28
N SER A 177 10.60 3.29 1.03
CA SER A 177 10.20 1.93 0.65
C SER A 177 11.20 0.89 1.15
N ALA A 178 12.49 1.14 1.02
CA ALA A 178 13.54 0.26 1.53
C ALA A 178 13.49 0.11 3.06
N VAL A 179 13.25 1.23 3.78
CA VAL A 179 13.13 1.22 5.24
C VAL A 179 11.90 0.44 5.69
N LEU A 180 10.75 0.61 5.04
CA LEU A 180 9.54 -0.14 5.36
C LEU A 180 9.70 -1.63 5.05
N ARG A 181 10.29 -1.96 3.90
CA ARG A 181 10.59 -3.35 3.53
C ARG A 181 11.51 -4.01 4.57
N ARG A 182 12.55 -3.30 5.00
CA ARG A 182 13.47 -3.78 6.05
C ARG A 182 12.75 -3.98 7.39
N ALA A 183 11.88 -3.04 7.80
CA ALA A 183 11.10 -3.18 9.02
C ALA A 183 10.20 -4.43 8.98
N ALA A 184 9.57 -4.71 7.84
CA ALA A 184 8.76 -5.91 7.66
C ALA A 184 9.63 -7.18 7.65
N THR A 185 10.62 -7.29 6.75
CA THR A 185 11.32 -8.55 6.49
C THR A 185 12.36 -8.93 7.55
N GLU A 186 13.08 -7.94 8.11
CA GLU A 186 14.16 -8.21 9.07
C GLU A 186 13.69 -8.10 10.53
N GLN A 187 12.68 -7.25 10.81
CA GLN A 187 12.20 -7.01 12.17
C GLN A 187 10.83 -7.67 12.43
N GLY A 188 10.22 -8.28 11.41
CA GLY A 188 8.92 -8.93 11.52
C GLY A 188 7.75 -7.96 11.74
N ALA A 189 7.93 -6.67 11.48
CA ALA A 189 6.86 -5.70 11.69
C ALA A 189 5.69 -5.96 10.72
N ALA A 190 4.46 -5.92 11.25
CA ALA A 190 3.25 -5.85 10.43
C ALA A 190 3.05 -4.39 9.98
N VAL A 191 3.15 -4.12 8.68
CA VAL A 191 3.07 -2.75 8.15
C VAL A 191 1.77 -2.56 7.40
N VAL A 192 1.00 -1.56 7.77
CA VAL A 192 -0.14 -1.08 6.98
C VAL A 192 0.02 0.39 6.69
N PHE A 193 -0.14 0.77 5.43
CA PHE A 193 -0.14 2.17 5.06
C PHE A 193 -1.27 2.53 4.10
N SER A 194 -1.83 3.72 4.28
CA SER A 194 -2.78 4.27 3.31
C SER A 194 -2.04 4.91 2.15
N SER A 195 -2.61 4.78 0.95
CA SER A 195 -2.15 5.52 -0.22
C SER A 195 -3.27 5.67 -1.25
N HIS A 196 -3.17 6.72 -2.05
CA HIS A 196 -3.91 6.89 -3.29
C HIS A 196 -3.03 6.67 -4.53
N GLN A 197 -1.72 6.41 -4.36
CA GLN A 197 -0.74 6.14 -5.42
C GLN A 197 -0.67 4.63 -5.70
N LEU A 198 -1.52 4.15 -6.60
CA LEU A 198 -1.69 2.72 -6.88
C LEU A 198 -0.44 2.03 -7.41
N ASP A 199 0.35 2.72 -8.25
CA ASP A 199 1.61 2.20 -8.79
C ASP A 199 2.65 1.93 -7.70
N LEU A 200 2.69 2.78 -6.67
CA LEU A 200 3.56 2.59 -5.52
C LEU A 200 3.10 1.40 -4.67
N VAL A 201 1.80 1.30 -4.42
CA VAL A 201 1.20 0.18 -3.68
C VAL A 201 1.51 -1.14 -4.41
N GLU A 202 1.38 -1.15 -5.73
CA GLU A 202 1.68 -2.32 -6.56
C GLU A 202 3.14 -2.79 -6.47
N ARG A 203 4.08 -1.85 -6.34
CA ARG A 203 5.52 -2.17 -6.21
C ARG A 203 5.93 -2.57 -4.80
N LEU A 204 5.29 -2.01 -3.77
CA LEU A 204 5.75 -2.14 -2.39
C LEU A 204 4.98 -3.17 -1.57
N CYS A 205 3.68 -3.34 -1.82
CA CYS A 205 2.84 -4.15 -0.96
C CYS A 205 2.88 -5.64 -1.30
N ASP A 206 2.76 -6.47 -0.28
CA ASP A 206 2.55 -7.91 -0.41
C ASP A 206 1.06 -8.20 -0.63
N GLU A 207 0.19 -7.42 0.03
CA GLU A 207 -1.26 -7.50 -0.05
C GLU A 207 -1.88 -6.11 -0.13
N VAL A 208 -3.10 -6.03 -0.64
CA VAL A 208 -3.84 -4.78 -0.80
C VAL A 208 -5.26 -4.96 -0.28
N VAL A 209 -5.72 -3.98 0.48
CA VAL A 209 -7.12 -3.83 0.91
C VAL A 209 -7.69 -2.62 0.18
N LEU A 210 -8.67 -2.85 -0.68
CA LEU A 210 -9.42 -1.79 -1.35
C LEU A 210 -10.64 -1.43 -0.52
N ILE A 211 -10.75 -0.16 -0.13
CA ILE A 211 -11.89 0.35 0.62
C ILE A 211 -12.65 1.38 -0.21
N ASP A 212 -13.96 1.26 -0.22
CA ASP A 212 -14.86 2.24 -0.80
C ASP A 212 -16.12 2.42 0.07
N HIS A 213 -16.56 3.67 0.23
CA HIS A 213 -17.72 4.02 1.04
C HIS A 213 -17.80 3.32 2.41
N GLY A 214 -16.66 3.19 3.10
CA GLY A 214 -16.57 2.57 4.43
C GLY A 214 -16.65 1.05 4.43
N ARG A 215 -16.56 0.37 3.29
CA ARG A 215 -16.58 -1.09 3.16
C ARG A 215 -15.35 -1.60 2.44
N VAL A 216 -14.86 -2.77 2.82
CA VAL A 216 -13.81 -3.47 2.07
C VAL A 216 -14.42 -4.02 0.79
N ALA A 217 -13.97 -3.50 -0.33
CA ALA A 217 -14.45 -3.88 -1.66
C ALA A 217 -13.64 -5.06 -2.25
N ALA A 218 -12.35 -5.17 -1.90
CA ALA A 218 -11.49 -6.31 -2.24
C ALA A 218 -10.31 -6.40 -1.26
N HIS A 219 -9.80 -7.61 -1.02
CA HIS A 219 -8.61 -7.87 -0.21
C HIS A 219 -7.87 -9.09 -0.74
N GLY A 220 -6.55 -9.02 -0.79
CA GLY A 220 -5.67 -10.13 -1.20
C GLY A 220 -4.36 -9.64 -1.78
N THR A 221 -3.55 -10.58 -2.26
CA THR A 221 -2.33 -10.25 -3.01
C THR A 221 -2.71 -9.60 -4.36
N ILE A 222 -1.82 -8.77 -4.90
CA ILE A 222 -2.02 -8.16 -6.23
C ILE A 222 -2.28 -9.24 -7.29
N ARG A 223 -1.59 -10.38 -7.16
CA ARG A 223 -1.77 -11.52 -8.08
C ARG A 223 -3.18 -12.13 -7.98
N GLU A 224 -3.70 -12.32 -6.76
CA GLU A 224 -5.06 -12.85 -6.55
C GLU A 224 -6.12 -11.88 -7.05
N LEU A 225 -5.97 -10.58 -6.74
CA LEU A 225 -6.87 -9.53 -7.21
C LEU A 225 -6.91 -9.46 -8.74
N ARG A 226 -5.75 -9.60 -9.40
CA ARG A 226 -5.70 -9.70 -10.87
C ARG A 226 -6.37 -10.97 -11.39
N ALA A 227 -6.08 -12.12 -10.77
CA ALA A 227 -6.64 -13.40 -11.20
C ALA A 227 -8.16 -13.46 -11.05
N SER A 228 -8.73 -12.88 -9.98
CA SER A 228 -10.17 -12.86 -9.72
C SER A 228 -10.96 -12.03 -10.75
N ARG A 229 -10.30 -11.17 -11.51
CA ARG A 229 -10.88 -10.27 -12.51
C ARG A 229 -10.17 -10.33 -13.86
N ALA A 230 -9.35 -11.37 -14.07
CA ALA A 230 -8.62 -11.54 -15.31
C ALA A 230 -9.60 -11.77 -16.45
N ARG A 231 -9.81 -10.74 -17.28
CA ARG A 231 -10.24 -10.94 -18.66
C ARG A 231 -9.07 -11.56 -19.41
N ASN A 232 -9.35 -12.50 -20.30
CA ASN A 232 -8.32 -13.10 -21.15
C ASN A 232 -7.92 -12.11 -22.26
N LEU A 233 -7.29 -10.99 -21.83
CA LEU A 233 -6.88 -9.91 -22.72
C LEU A 233 -5.46 -10.11 -23.21
N TRP A 234 -5.26 -9.91 -24.51
CA TRP A 234 -3.98 -10.04 -25.19
C TRP A 234 -3.68 -8.76 -25.98
N ARG A 235 -2.48 -8.21 -25.77
CA ARG A 235 -1.96 -7.13 -26.59
C ARG A 235 -1.14 -7.73 -27.72
N VAL A 236 -1.52 -7.40 -28.94
CA VAL A 236 -0.82 -7.84 -30.14
C VAL A 236 -0.43 -6.62 -30.96
N GLU A 237 0.84 -6.50 -31.29
CA GLU A 237 1.40 -5.43 -32.12
C GLU A 237 1.95 -6.03 -33.40
N VAL A 238 1.36 -5.65 -34.55
CA VAL A 238 1.72 -6.18 -35.86
C VAL A 238 1.96 -5.04 -36.84
N ARG A 239 3.14 -5.00 -37.44
CA ARG A 239 3.45 -4.04 -38.49
C ARG A 239 3.09 -4.60 -39.86
N GLY A 240 2.46 -3.78 -40.69
CA GLY A 240 2.09 -4.14 -42.06
C GLY A 240 0.86 -5.02 -42.17
N ALA A 241 0.21 -5.40 -41.08
CA ALA A 241 -1.05 -6.12 -41.13
C ALA A 241 -2.21 -5.19 -41.57
N ASN A 242 -3.16 -5.76 -42.29
CA ASN A 242 -4.44 -5.08 -42.58
C ASN A 242 -5.30 -5.00 -41.32
N ASP A 243 -6.09 -3.93 -41.21
CA ASP A 243 -7.05 -3.82 -40.12
C ASP A 243 -8.02 -4.99 -40.13
N GLY A 244 -8.33 -5.51 -38.93
CA GLY A 244 -9.25 -6.62 -38.78
C GLY A 244 -8.64 -8.01 -39.03
N TRP A 245 -7.33 -8.16 -39.11
CA TRP A 245 -6.64 -9.45 -39.30
C TRP A 245 -7.05 -10.51 -38.25
N TRP A 246 -7.43 -10.07 -37.03
CA TRP A 246 -7.87 -10.96 -35.94
C TRP A 246 -9.27 -11.55 -36.14
N GLN A 247 -10.09 -11.00 -37.03
CA GLN A 247 -11.49 -11.44 -37.24
C GLN A 247 -11.59 -12.89 -37.74
N VAL A 248 -10.50 -13.43 -38.29
CA VAL A 248 -10.43 -14.83 -38.73
C VAL A 248 -10.18 -15.80 -37.57
N VAL A 249 -9.92 -15.30 -36.35
CA VAL A 249 -9.75 -16.14 -35.17
C VAL A 249 -11.09 -16.25 -34.44
N PRO A 250 -11.77 -17.40 -34.48
CA PRO A 250 -13.04 -17.56 -33.76
C PRO A 250 -12.87 -17.37 -32.27
N GLY A 251 -13.67 -16.49 -31.67
CA GLY A 251 -13.63 -16.20 -30.26
C GLY A 251 -12.58 -15.17 -29.83
N ALA A 252 -11.91 -14.49 -30.76
CA ALA A 252 -11.11 -13.31 -30.50
C ALA A 252 -11.94 -12.05 -30.81
N VAL A 253 -12.11 -11.19 -29.82
CA VAL A 253 -12.88 -9.95 -29.95
C VAL A 253 -11.95 -8.76 -29.67
N ALA A 254 -11.88 -7.82 -30.62
CA ALA A 254 -11.11 -6.60 -30.38
C ALA A 254 -11.85 -5.67 -29.41
N VAL A 255 -11.19 -5.32 -28.33
CA VAL A 255 -11.67 -4.33 -27.34
C VAL A 255 -11.20 -2.93 -27.75
N GLU A 256 -9.98 -2.85 -28.29
CA GLU A 256 -9.36 -1.61 -28.74
C GLU A 256 -8.43 -1.94 -29.92
N SER A 257 -8.38 -1.05 -30.92
CA SER A 257 -7.46 -1.21 -32.06
C SER A 257 -7.02 0.17 -32.56
N GLY A 258 -5.73 0.30 -32.89
CA GLY A 258 -5.16 1.53 -33.46
C GLY A 258 -3.65 1.40 -33.62
N ASP A 259 -3.09 2.11 -34.60
CA ASP A 259 -1.63 2.21 -34.85
C ASP A 259 -0.86 0.88 -34.90
N GLY A 260 -1.47 -0.15 -35.46
CA GLY A 260 -0.85 -1.49 -35.52
C GLY A 260 -0.88 -2.30 -34.22
N VAL A 261 -1.53 -1.79 -33.18
CA VAL A 261 -1.78 -2.46 -31.90
C VAL A 261 -3.23 -2.85 -31.78
N VAL A 262 -3.50 -4.06 -31.36
CA VAL A 262 -4.87 -4.52 -31.04
C VAL A 262 -4.88 -5.18 -29.66
N MET A 263 -5.91 -4.84 -28.89
CA MET A 263 -6.26 -5.49 -27.63
C MET A 263 -7.37 -6.50 -27.91
N LEU A 264 -7.06 -7.78 -27.76
CA LEU A 264 -8.01 -8.87 -28.01
C LEU A 264 -8.46 -9.50 -26.70
N GLU A 265 -9.78 -9.61 -26.54
CA GLU A 265 -10.37 -10.49 -25.53
C GLU A 265 -10.60 -11.85 -26.17
N LEU A 266 -10.02 -12.89 -25.57
CA LEU A 266 -10.14 -14.27 -26.06
C LEU A 266 -11.17 -15.00 -25.21
N ASN A 267 -12.19 -15.58 -25.85
CA ASN A 267 -13.16 -16.43 -25.19
C ASN A 267 -12.49 -17.69 -24.62
N ASP A 268 -13.14 -18.32 -23.63
CA ASP A 268 -12.66 -19.55 -23.02
C ASP A 268 -12.39 -20.63 -24.07
N GLY A 269 -11.19 -21.22 -24.00
CA GLY A 269 -10.76 -22.28 -24.91
C GLY A 269 -10.08 -21.81 -26.21
N VAL A 270 -9.97 -20.50 -26.43
CA VAL A 270 -9.17 -19.98 -27.55
C VAL A 270 -7.68 -20.09 -27.20
N ASP A 271 -6.94 -20.86 -28.01
CA ASP A 271 -5.49 -20.92 -27.85
C ASP A 271 -4.82 -19.63 -28.36
N PRO A 272 -4.11 -18.89 -27.51
CA PRO A 272 -3.40 -17.69 -27.92
C PRO A 272 -2.37 -17.92 -29.03
N GLN A 273 -1.83 -19.14 -29.17
CA GLN A 273 -0.89 -19.47 -30.24
C GLN A 273 -1.55 -19.33 -31.63
N ARG A 274 -2.85 -19.65 -31.75
CA ARG A 274 -3.60 -19.43 -33.01
C ARG A 274 -3.69 -17.95 -33.38
N VAL A 275 -3.85 -17.07 -32.37
CA VAL A 275 -3.83 -15.63 -32.60
C VAL A 275 -2.46 -15.18 -33.09
N LEU A 276 -1.38 -15.72 -32.50
CA LEU A 276 -0.01 -15.42 -32.90
C LEU A 276 0.28 -15.89 -34.33
N ASP A 277 -0.18 -17.09 -34.71
CA ASP A 277 0.03 -17.63 -36.06
C ASP A 277 -0.69 -16.80 -37.14
N VAL A 278 -1.92 -16.37 -36.85
CA VAL A 278 -2.66 -15.47 -37.74
C VAL A 278 -1.99 -14.09 -37.81
N ALA A 279 -1.54 -13.55 -36.70
CA ALA A 279 -0.80 -12.28 -36.66
C ALA A 279 0.47 -12.33 -37.55
N ARG A 280 1.25 -13.40 -37.43
CA ARG A 280 2.45 -13.64 -38.28
C ARG A 280 2.14 -13.76 -39.77
N SER A 281 0.97 -14.32 -40.11
CA SER A 281 0.54 -14.40 -41.50
C SER A 281 0.13 -13.05 -42.08
N GLY A 282 -0.27 -12.11 -41.21
CA GLY A 282 -0.71 -10.77 -41.60
C GLY A 282 0.39 -9.75 -41.68
N GLY A 283 1.52 -9.93 -40.96
CA GLY A 283 2.61 -8.94 -40.90
C GLY A 283 3.69 -9.30 -39.88
N ASP A 284 4.57 -8.33 -39.62
CA ASP A 284 5.67 -8.51 -38.66
C ASP A 284 5.16 -8.33 -37.23
N VAL A 285 5.14 -9.38 -36.42
CA VAL A 285 4.75 -9.31 -35.03
C VAL A 285 5.87 -8.68 -34.21
N VAL A 286 5.60 -7.50 -33.64
CA VAL A 286 6.52 -6.71 -32.81
C VAL A 286 6.31 -6.99 -31.32
N GLY A 287 5.06 -7.26 -30.92
CA GLY A 287 4.69 -7.58 -29.55
C GLY A 287 3.51 -8.55 -29.49
N PHE A 288 3.59 -9.51 -28.56
CA PHE A 288 2.50 -10.45 -28.28
C PHE A 288 2.58 -10.89 -26.83
N GLY A 289 1.51 -10.68 -26.08
CA GLY A 289 1.48 -11.10 -24.68
C GLY A 289 0.16 -10.84 -24.00
N PRO A 290 -0.11 -11.56 -22.89
CA PRO A 290 -1.28 -11.31 -22.07
C PRO A 290 -1.17 -9.94 -21.41
N VAL A 291 -2.31 -9.24 -21.32
CA VAL A 291 -2.44 -7.99 -20.58
C VAL A 291 -2.93 -8.30 -19.19
N GLN A 292 -2.15 -7.90 -18.21
CA GLN A 292 -2.58 -7.95 -16.83
C GLN A 292 -3.10 -6.58 -16.43
N PRO A 293 -4.32 -6.48 -15.90
CA PRO A 293 -4.85 -5.20 -15.45
C PRO A 293 -3.95 -4.62 -14.36
N SER A 294 -3.67 -3.33 -14.44
CA SER A 294 -3.02 -2.59 -13.37
C SER A 294 -3.92 -2.54 -12.14
N LEU A 295 -3.33 -2.32 -10.97
CA LEU A 295 -4.13 -2.10 -9.75
C LEU A 295 -5.10 -0.91 -9.92
N GLY A 296 -4.71 0.09 -10.72
CA GLY A 296 -5.54 1.24 -11.05
C GLY A 296 -6.79 0.89 -11.86
N GLU A 297 -6.70 -0.04 -12.79
CA GLU A 297 -7.84 -0.57 -13.55
C GLU A 297 -8.76 -1.38 -12.66
N LEU A 298 -8.19 -2.29 -11.87
CA LEU A 298 -8.93 -3.07 -10.86
C LEU A 298 -9.68 -2.16 -9.89
N PHE A 299 -9.03 -1.11 -9.39
CA PHE A 299 -9.66 -0.15 -8.48
C PHE A 299 -10.84 0.56 -9.14
N ARG A 300 -10.72 1.00 -10.40
CA ARG A 300 -11.81 1.64 -11.13
C ARG A 300 -13.01 0.71 -11.32
N GLU A 301 -12.78 -0.58 -11.60
CA GLU A 301 -13.85 -1.57 -11.75
C GLU A 301 -14.55 -1.91 -10.42
N VAL A 302 -13.83 -1.84 -9.30
CA VAL A 302 -14.38 -2.14 -7.97
C VAL A 302 -15.22 -0.98 -7.43
N VAL A 303 -14.87 0.26 -7.83
CA VAL A 303 -15.41 1.51 -7.26
C VAL A 303 -16.39 2.21 -8.26
N ALA A 304 -16.59 1.64 -9.45
CA ALA A 304 -17.58 2.08 -10.43
C ALA A 304 -18.98 1.54 -10.10
#